data_24a17e02491a295b38f0f739426f155a
#
_entry.id   24a17e02491a295b38f0f739426f155a
#
_cell.length_a   1.000
_cell.length_b   1.000
_cell.length_c   1.000
_cell.angle_alpha   90.00
_cell.angle_beta   90.00
_cell.angle_gamma   90.00
#
_symmetry.space_group_name_H-M   'P 1'
#
loop_
_entity.id
_entity.type
_entity.pdbx_description
1 polymer ?
#
loop_
_entity_poly.entity_id
_entity_poly.type
_entity_poly.pdbx_seq_one_letter_code
_entity_poly.pdbx_strand_id
1 'polypeptide(L)'
;EQVSSVEVRGWDYTQKKLITSTANSEKVVTTTGNGQGSNSSNKFNLSQPPKMTVVDKPVFSAKQAEKMAQALCDELGGEFVYADAACEGNPKIRPGKIVNLKKIGDRFSGKYYITEARLTFNQRIYKTEISVRGLRTGNLFTTLTSQVHLQPGQTFLVGIVTNNKDPEGWGRVKVKFPTLTEEHESNWARVVALGAAKQRGFDCLPEVNDEVLVGFEHGDIHRPYILGGVWNGKDNPPEAIDDTVTGGKVRLRTIKTRTGHTLQFIEEDKGSSKKGIRIETTAGHKIYLNDSDKNIEIETSGGHSIKMDDRGRSIAVKSTGNMSLDAKGNIDITATGKIKIQGAMINLN
;
A
#
# COMPACT_ATOMS: atom_id res chain seq x y z
N GLU A 1 2.32 -1.01 32.64
CA GLU A 1 2.91 -2.01 31.75
C GLU A 1 4.26 -1.49 31.25
N GLN A 2 5.31 -2.35 31.22
CA GLN A 2 6.66 -1.94 30.77
C GLN A 2 7.16 -2.93 29.72
N VAL A 3 7.82 -2.40 28.70
CA VAL A 3 8.44 -3.18 27.63
C VAL A 3 9.92 -2.82 27.49
N SER A 4 10.72 -3.73 26.99
CA SER A 4 12.15 -3.50 26.76
C SER A 4 12.42 -2.66 25.52
N SER A 5 11.50 -2.72 24.54
CA SER A 5 11.60 -1.94 23.31
C SER A 5 10.24 -1.70 22.69
N VAL A 6 10.15 -0.63 21.90
CA VAL A 6 8.99 -0.30 21.06
C VAL A 6 9.44 -0.27 19.61
N GLU A 7 8.84 -1.09 18.76
CA GLU A 7 9.06 -1.11 17.32
C GLU A 7 7.84 -0.57 16.59
N VAL A 8 8.05 0.38 15.68
CA VAL A 8 7.03 0.89 14.76
C VAL A 8 7.31 0.35 13.38
N ARG A 9 6.28 -0.19 12.73
CA ARG A 9 6.34 -0.70 11.36
C ARG A 9 5.41 0.07 10.44
N GLY A 10 5.86 0.32 9.22
CA GLY A 10 5.08 0.97 8.16
C GLY A 10 5.52 0.47 6.79
N TRP A 11 4.85 0.95 5.75
CA TRP A 11 5.14 0.57 4.38
C TRP A 11 5.54 1.79 3.55
N ASP A 12 6.70 1.72 2.90
CA ASP A 12 7.15 2.70 1.91
C ASP A 12 6.79 2.19 0.51
N TYR A 13 5.65 2.66 0.01
CA TYR A 13 5.18 2.30 -1.32
C TYR A 13 6.07 2.86 -2.44
N THR A 14 6.87 3.89 -2.19
CA THR A 14 7.77 4.45 -3.22
C THR A 14 8.97 3.55 -3.47
N GLN A 15 9.43 2.85 -2.43
CA GLN A 15 10.55 1.91 -2.50
C GLN A 15 10.11 0.45 -2.48
N LYS A 16 8.82 0.17 -2.27
CA LYS A 16 8.27 -1.17 -2.03
C LYS A 16 9.03 -1.88 -0.90
N LYS A 17 9.18 -1.19 0.23
CA LYS A 17 9.99 -1.65 1.38
C LYS A 17 9.29 -1.42 2.71
N LEU A 18 9.60 -2.30 3.66
CA LEU A 18 9.21 -2.12 5.05
C LEU A 18 10.01 -0.98 5.69
N ILE A 19 9.29 -0.07 6.37
CA ILE A 19 9.86 0.92 7.27
C ILE A 19 9.81 0.33 8.68
N THR A 20 10.94 0.24 9.35
CA THR A 20 11.01 -0.17 10.75
C THR A 20 11.88 0.79 11.54
N SER A 21 11.48 1.05 12.78
CA SER A 21 12.34 1.72 13.76
C SER A 21 12.04 1.24 15.15
N THR A 22 13.08 1.06 15.96
CA THR A 22 13.00 0.51 17.32
C THR A 22 13.63 1.48 18.31
N ALA A 23 12.89 1.81 19.38
CA ALA A 23 13.40 2.52 20.55
C ALA A 23 13.61 1.49 21.67
N ASN A 24 14.82 1.45 22.22
CA ASN A 24 15.23 0.47 23.24
C ASN A 24 15.35 1.07 24.65
N SER A 25 15.12 2.35 24.79
CA SER A 25 15.18 3.04 26.08
C SER A 25 14.35 4.31 26.05
N GLU A 26 13.66 4.57 27.13
CA GLU A 26 12.92 5.80 27.36
C GLU A 26 13.83 6.98 27.69
N LYS A 27 13.46 8.18 27.23
CA LYS A 27 14.09 9.47 27.55
C LYS A 27 13.16 10.27 28.46
N VAL A 28 13.01 9.82 29.70
CA VAL A 28 12.11 10.44 30.67
C VAL A 28 12.88 11.34 31.66
N VAL A 29 12.18 12.35 32.16
CA VAL A 29 12.72 13.35 33.09
C VAL A 29 12.78 12.78 34.51
N THR A 30 11.81 11.95 34.89
CA THR A 30 11.79 11.30 36.21
C THR A 30 12.88 10.23 36.28
N THR A 31 13.84 10.41 37.17
CA THR A 31 14.98 9.49 37.35
C THR A 31 15.19 9.19 38.83
N THR A 32 15.13 7.93 39.21
CA THR A 32 15.30 7.44 40.58
C THR A 32 16.33 6.34 40.63
N GLY A 33 16.78 5.96 41.82
CA GLY A 33 17.67 4.81 42.01
C GLY A 33 17.05 3.46 41.60
N ASN A 34 15.76 3.43 41.30
CA ASN A 34 15.07 2.23 40.83
C ASN A 34 15.34 1.91 39.32
N GLY A 35 16.01 2.82 38.63
CA GLY A 35 16.36 2.67 37.21
C GLY A 35 15.21 3.04 36.24
N GLN A 36 15.24 2.43 35.06
CA GLN A 36 14.31 2.66 33.97
C GLN A 36 13.37 1.47 33.76
N GLY A 37 12.17 1.72 33.24
CA GLY A 37 11.16 0.69 32.97
C GLY A 37 11.63 -0.34 31.95
N SER A 38 12.26 0.13 30.84
CA SER A 38 12.82 -0.73 29.80
C SER A 38 13.87 -1.69 30.35
N ASN A 39 14.78 -1.21 31.22
CA ASN A 39 15.80 -2.04 31.88
C ASN A 39 15.19 -3.01 32.89
N SER A 40 14.10 -2.61 33.57
CA SER A 40 13.43 -3.47 34.55
C SER A 40 12.71 -4.63 33.85
N SER A 41 12.12 -4.40 32.69
CA SER A 41 11.47 -5.46 31.90
C SER A 41 12.45 -6.54 31.43
N ASN A 42 13.69 -6.17 31.14
CA ASN A 42 14.76 -7.12 30.76
C ASN A 42 15.21 -8.07 31.89
N LYS A 43 14.94 -7.71 33.15
CA LYS A 43 15.35 -8.53 34.32
C LYS A 43 14.50 -9.79 34.52
N PHE A 44 13.39 -9.93 33.81
CA PHE A 44 12.49 -11.10 33.93
C PHE A 44 13.02 -12.36 33.24
N ASN A 45 14.20 -12.33 32.60
CA ASN A 45 14.84 -13.48 31.94
C ASN A 45 13.90 -14.28 31.02
N LEU A 46 13.02 -13.60 30.31
CA LEU A 46 12.18 -14.20 29.28
C LEU A 46 13.06 -14.63 28.09
N SER A 47 12.68 -15.70 27.43
CA SER A 47 13.39 -16.20 26.22
C SER A 47 13.47 -15.13 25.12
N GLN A 48 12.49 -14.22 25.09
CA GLN A 48 12.52 -13.00 24.30
C GLN A 48 12.15 -11.81 25.18
N PRO A 49 12.91 -10.69 25.15
CA PRO A 49 12.56 -9.48 25.85
C PRO A 49 11.19 -8.97 25.42
N PRO A 50 10.34 -8.47 26.34
CA PRO A 50 9.03 -7.97 26.00
C PRO A 50 9.14 -6.77 25.07
N LYS A 51 8.57 -6.90 23.87
CA LYS A 51 8.61 -5.91 22.79
C LYS A 51 7.20 -5.49 22.41
N MET A 52 6.95 -4.20 22.29
CA MET A 52 5.73 -3.66 21.72
C MET A 52 5.93 -3.40 20.23
N THR A 53 5.10 -4.01 19.37
CA THR A 53 5.11 -3.74 17.93
C THR A 53 3.86 -2.95 17.57
N VAL A 54 4.06 -1.78 16.95
CA VAL A 54 3.00 -0.85 16.54
C VAL A 54 2.84 -0.91 15.03
N VAL A 55 1.67 -1.31 14.56
CA VAL A 55 1.33 -1.53 13.15
C VAL A 55 0.05 -0.80 12.72
N ASP A 56 -0.69 -0.26 13.67
CA ASP A 56 -1.97 0.42 13.49
C ASP A 56 -1.83 1.93 13.18
N LYS A 57 -0.60 2.43 13.16
CA LYS A 57 -0.31 3.84 12.89
C LYS A 57 0.55 3.96 11.63
N PRO A 58 0.00 4.46 10.51
CA PRO A 58 0.75 4.59 9.27
C PRO A 58 1.91 5.57 9.43
N VAL A 59 3.08 5.17 8.94
CA VAL A 59 4.28 6.00 8.87
C VAL A 59 4.83 5.99 7.44
N PHE A 60 5.29 7.16 6.97
CA PHE A 60 5.73 7.37 5.59
C PHE A 60 7.25 7.54 5.44
N SER A 61 7.99 7.56 6.55
CA SER A 61 9.44 7.67 6.53
C SER A 61 10.08 7.05 7.78
N ALA A 62 11.34 6.61 7.64
CA ALA A 62 12.12 6.07 8.76
C ALA A 62 12.24 7.08 9.92
N LYS A 63 12.42 8.38 9.61
CA LYS A 63 12.50 9.44 10.62
C LYS A 63 11.18 9.62 11.40
N GLN A 64 10.04 9.44 10.74
CA GLN A 64 8.74 9.48 11.40
C GLN A 64 8.55 8.26 12.30
N ALA A 65 8.91 7.06 11.82
CA ALA A 65 8.87 5.83 12.60
C ALA A 65 9.77 5.92 13.85
N GLU A 66 10.99 6.47 13.71
CA GLU A 66 11.93 6.70 14.83
C GLU A 66 11.34 7.61 15.90
N LYS A 67 10.80 8.76 15.49
CA LYS A 67 10.17 9.70 16.45
C LYS A 67 8.95 9.09 17.14
N MET A 68 8.16 8.33 16.42
CA MET A 68 6.98 7.67 16.97
C MET A 68 7.36 6.55 17.93
N ALA A 69 8.33 5.71 17.58
CA ALA A 69 8.86 4.65 18.45
C ALA A 69 9.43 5.24 19.75
N GLN A 70 10.21 6.32 19.65
CA GLN A 70 10.76 7.00 20.82
C GLN A 70 9.67 7.62 21.70
N ALA A 71 8.68 8.31 21.11
CA ALA A 71 7.58 8.92 21.85
C ALA A 71 6.74 7.88 22.62
N LEU A 72 6.43 6.75 21.98
CA LEU A 72 5.70 5.66 22.65
C LEU A 72 6.54 4.97 23.75
N CYS A 73 7.85 4.80 23.51
CA CYS A 73 8.77 4.29 24.51
C CYS A 73 8.88 5.23 25.73
N ASP A 74 8.94 6.55 25.49
CA ASP A 74 8.96 7.57 26.52
C ASP A 74 7.64 7.60 27.32
N GLU A 75 6.51 7.44 26.65
CA GLU A 75 5.19 7.36 27.27
C GLU A 75 5.09 6.17 28.23
N LEU A 76 5.46 4.97 27.77
CA LEU A 76 5.47 3.76 28.59
C LEU A 76 6.47 3.86 29.74
N GLY A 77 7.69 4.33 29.47
CA GLY A 77 8.72 4.50 30.47
C GLY A 77 8.36 5.59 31.50
N GLY A 78 7.63 6.62 31.09
CA GLY A 78 7.10 7.65 31.97
C GLY A 78 6.15 7.09 33.05
N GLU A 79 5.44 6.03 32.75
CA GLU A 79 4.53 5.35 33.66
C GLU A 79 5.23 4.37 34.65
N PHE A 80 6.54 4.24 34.57
CA PHE A 80 7.30 3.33 35.43
C PHE A 80 7.31 3.78 36.89
N VAL A 81 7.31 5.10 37.14
CA VAL A 81 7.40 5.68 38.48
C VAL A 81 6.15 6.50 38.77
N TYR A 82 5.34 6.06 39.71
CA TYR A 82 4.28 6.85 40.32
C TYR A 82 4.69 7.27 41.74
N ALA A 83 4.43 8.52 42.08
CA ALA A 83 4.72 9.04 43.40
C ALA A 83 3.68 10.08 43.82
N ASP A 84 3.31 10.05 45.08
CA ASP A 84 2.60 11.11 45.79
C ASP A 84 3.44 11.59 46.93
N ALA A 85 3.59 12.89 47.09
CA ALA A 85 4.36 13.48 48.17
C ALA A 85 3.66 14.75 48.68
N ALA A 86 3.90 15.02 49.96
CA ALA A 86 3.40 16.21 50.62
C ALA A 86 4.54 16.93 51.36
N CYS A 87 4.54 18.24 51.29
CA CYS A 87 5.53 19.08 51.96
C CYS A 87 4.92 20.36 52.52
N GLU A 88 5.72 21.14 53.27
CA GLU A 88 5.34 22.51 53.60
C GLU A 88 5.00 23.33 52.36
N GLY A 89 4.09 24.28 52.48
CA GLY A 89 3.59 25.07 51.38
C GLY A 89 4.71 25.82 50.63
N ASN A 90 4.82 25.51 49.34
CA ASN A 90 5.79 26.15 48.49
C ASN A 90 5.15 26.51 47.13
N PRO A 91 4.90 27.80 46.84
CA PRO A 91 4.23 28.22 45.61
C PRO A 91 5.06 28.02 44.34
N LYS A 92 6.37 27.66 44.47
CA LYS A 92 7.24 27.39 43.33
C LYS A 92 7.05 25.94 42.81
N ILE A 93 6.46 25.06 43.64
CA ILE A 93 6.15 23.68 43.24
C ILE A 93 4.85 23.69 42.46
N ARG A 94 4.95 23.43 41.15
CA ARG A 94 3.83 23.51 40.18
C ARG A 94 3.94 22.41 39.13
N PRO A 95 2.85 22.00 38.51
CA PRO A 95 2.91 21.12 37.35
C PRO A 95 3.91 21.63 36.29
N GLY A 96 4.63 20.71 35.65
CA GLY A 96 5.66 21.02 34.66
C GLY A 96 7.02 21.37 35.26
N LYS A 97 7.17 21.35 36.59
CA LYS A 97 8.46 21.54 37.26
C LYS A 97 9.07 20.21 37.74
N ILE A 98 10.37 20.20 37.94
CA ILE A 98 11.10 19.06 38.44
C ILE A 98 11.45 19.32 39.90
N VAL A 99 11.18 18.36 40.78
CA VAL A 99 11.62 18.34 42.17
C VAL A 99 12.70 17.26 42.35
N ASN A 100 13.68 17.54 43.19
CA ASN A 100 14.69 16.58 43.55
C ASN A 100 14.45 16.14 44.99
N LEU A 101 13.92 14.92 45.16
CA LEU A 101 13.68 14.31 46.47
C LEU A 101 14.96 13.62 46.96
N LYS A 102 15.40 13.96 48.18
CA LYS A 102 16.63 13.46 48.77
C LYS A 102 16.33 12.82 50.12
N LYS A 103 17.19 11.87 50.57
CA LYS A 103 17.13 11.22 51.88
C LYS A 103 15.83 10.43 52.14
N ILE A 104 15.22 9.87 51.04
CA ILE A 104 14.04 8.99 51.13
C ILE A 104 14.38 7.54 50.74
N GLY A 105 15.67 7.16 50.97
CA GLY A 105 16.23 5.88 50.57
C GLY A 105 16.83 5.92 49.15
N ASP A 106 17.78 5.04 48.87
CA ASP A 106 18.52 5.01 47.62
C ASP A 106 17.59 4.72 46.41
N ARG A 107 16.60 3.89 46.64
CA ARG A 107 15.64 3.48 45.61
C ARG A 107 14.73 4.59 45.13
N PHE A 108 14.34 5.49 46.05
CA PHE A 108 13.34 6.52 45.77
C PHE A 108 13.92 7.93 45.69
N SER A 109 15.13 8.16 46.12
CA SER A 109 15.79 9.45 45.97
C SER A 109 16.06 9.72 44.48
N GLY A 110 15.78 10.96 44.02
CA GLY A 110 15.96 11.30 42.62
C GLY A 110 15.14 12.50 42.15
N LYS A 111 15.06 12.64 40.84
CA LYS A 111 14.33 13.72 40.15
C LYS A 111 12.94 13.25 39.74
N TYR A 112 11.95 14.07 40.04
CA TYR A 112 10.58 13.78 39.76
C TYR A 112 9.92 14.92 38.98
N TYR A 113 9.28 14.59 37.84
CA TYR A 113 8.48 15.54 37.04
C TYR A 113 7.09 15.63 37.64
N ILE A 114 6.67 16.82 38.05
CA ILE A 114 5.37 17.07 38.68
C ILE A 114 4.31 17.12 37.60
N THR A 115 3.33 16.24 37.66
CA THR A 115 2.17 16.23 36.78
C THR A 115 0.99 16.98 37.40
N GLU A 116 0.85 16.96 38.72
CA GLU A 116 -0.21 17.63 39.45
C GLU A 116 0.34 18.23 40.75
N ALA A 117 -0.18 19.39 41.14
CA ALA A 117 0.15 20.02 42.43
C ALA A 117 -1.11 20.64 43.05
N ARG A 118 -1.36 20.34 44.31
CA ARG A 118 -2.43 20.89 45.13
C ARG A 118 -1.85 21.73 46.24
N LEU A 119 -2.18 23.00 46.29
CA LEU A 119 -1.77 23.92 47.33
C LEU A 119 -2.97 24.20 48.26
N THR A 120 -2.85 23.87 49.52
CA THR A 120 -3.88 24.00 50.50
C THR A 120 -3.46 24.93 51.63
N PHE A 121 -4.28 25.91 51.96
CA PHE A 121 -4.10 26.77 53.13
C PHE A 121 -5.32 26.61 54.04
N ASN A 122 -5.13 25.96 55.18
CA ASN A 122 -6.18 25.71 56.13
C ASN A 122 -5.66 25.89 57.57
N GLN A 123 -6.43 26.53 58.44
CA GLN A 123 -6.09 26.72 59.87
C GLN A 123 -4.63 27.21 60.07
N ARG A 124 -4.16 28.17 59.25
CA ARG A 124 -2.78 28.70 59.24
C ARG A 124 -1.71 27.71 58.80
N ILE A 125 -2.04 26.56 58.32
CA ILE A 125 -1.12 25.58 57.77
C ILE A 125 -1.19 25.69 56.24
N TYR A 126 -0.02 25.98 55.64
CA TYR A 126 0.17 25.97 54.19
C TYR A 126 0.87 24.67 53.80
N LYS A 127 0.24 23.89 52.91
CA LYS A 127 0.69 22.57 52.47
C LYS A 127 0.70 22.49 50.97
N THR A 128 1.70 21.86 50.38
CA THR A 128 1.76 21.47 48.97
C THR A 128 1.78 19.95 48.85
N GLU A 129 0.83 19.42 48.13
CA GLU A 129 0.74 18.03 47.71
C GLU A 129 1.08 17.92 46.25
N ILE A 130 1.88 16.96 45.84
CA ILE A 130 2.27 16.75 44.46
C ILE A 130 2.00 15.31 44.02
N SER A 131 1.65 15.14 42.78
CA SER A 131 1.54 13.83 42.15
C SER A 131 2.43 13.74 40.91
N VAL A 132 3.01 12.56 40.70
CA VAL A 132 3.81 12.18 39.55
C VAL A 132 3.11 10.99 38.89
N ARG A 133 2.63 11.16 37.66
CA ARG A 133 1.80 10.19 36.92
C ARG A 133 2.23 10.07 35.46
N GLY A 134 3.47 9.75 35.21
CA GLY A 134 4.02 9.61 33.87
C GLY A 134 4.19 10.95 33.17
N LEU A 135 4.11 10.95 31.84
CA LEU A 135 4.22 12.14 30.99
C LEU A 135 2.85 12.77 30.66
N ARG A 136 1.77 12.06 30.94
CA ARG A 136 0.41 12.54 30.64
C ARG A 136 -0.03 13.58 31.66
N THR A 137 -0.42 14.73 31.17
CA THR A 137 -1.18 15.69 31.97
C THR A 137 -2.56 15.08 32.21
N GLY A 138 -3.06 15.08 33.46
CA GLY A 138 -4.38 14.57 33.84
C GLY A 138 -5.53 15.40 33.25
N ASN A 139 -5.65 15.41 31.94
CA ASN A 139 -6.77 16.04 31.25
C ASN A 139 -7.97 15.09 31.29
N LEU A 140 -9.10 15.57 31.79
CA LEU A 140 -10.35 14.82 31.89
C LEU A 140 -10.74 14.21 30.52
N PHE A 141 -10.48 14.91 29.42
CA PHE A 141 -10.75 14.42 28.07
C PHE A 141 -9.92 13.17 27.74
N THR A 142 -8.61 13.17 28.03
CA THR A 142 -7.75 12.00 27.78
C THR A 142 -8.07 10.82 28.70
N THR A 143 -8.59 11.08 29.90
CA THR A 143 -9.00 10.05 30.85
C THR A 143 -10.34 9.41 30.46
N LEU A 144 -11.27 10.19 29.90
CA LEU A 144 -12.59 9.74 29.48
C LEU A 144 -12.66 9.20 28.05
N THR A 145 -11.68 9.57 27.20
CA THR A 145 -11.61 9.05 25.83
C THR A 145 -10.89 7.72 25.83
N SER A 146 -11.61 6.63 25.62
CA SER A 146 -10.98 5.34 25.36
C SER A 146 -10.18 5.41 24.08
N GLN A 147 -8.91 5.04 24.13
CA GLN A 147 -8.10 4.87 22.89
C GLN A 147 -8.64 3.64 22.15
N VAL A 148 -9.25 3.88 20.99
CA VAL A 148 -9.66 2.79 20.11
C VAL A 148 -8.41 2.29 19.38
N HIS A 149 -7.90 1.14 19.76
CA HIS A 149 -6.88 0.43 19.01
C HIS A 149 -7.59 -0.38 17.91
N LEU A 150 -7.39 0.01 16.66
CA LEU A 150 -7.89 -0.75 15.52
C LEU A 150 -7.12 -2.08 15.41
N GLN A 151 -7.86 -3.19 15.39
CA GLN A 151 -7.26 -4.48 15.08
C GLN A 151 -6.84 -4.50 13.60
N PRO A 152 -5.72 -5.16 13.23
CA PRO A 152 -5.26 -5.21 11.82
C PRO A 152 -6.35 -5.64 10.84
N GLY A 153 -7.20 -6.59 11.20
CA GLY A 153 -8.32 -7.03 10.36
C GLY A 153 -9.46 -6.03 10.21
N GLN A 154 -9.53 -4.97 11.03
CA GLN A 154 -10.55 -3.92 10.93
C GLN A 154 -10.20 -2.81 9.94
N THR A 155 -9.04 -2.91 9.29
CA THR A 155 -8.54 -1.95 8.32
C THR A 155 -8.15 -2.65 7.03
N PHE A 156 -7.81 -1.88 5.99
CA PHE A 156 -7.15 -2.41 4.81
C PHE A 156 -5.65 -2.51 5.07
N LEU A 157 -5.06 -3.59 4.58
CA LEU A 157 -3.61 -3.78 4.64
C LEU A 157 -3.03 -3.94 3.24
N VAL A 158 -1.79 -3.50 3.08
CA VAL A 158 -1.00 -3.83 1.90
C VAL A 158 -0.45 -5.24 2.08
N GLY A 159 -0.68 -6.08 1.07
CA GLY A 159 -0.13 -7.43 0.99
C GLY A 159 0.81 -7.59 -0.21
N ILE A 160 1.79 -8.46 -0.09
CA ILE A 160 2.63 -8.91 -1.20
C ILE A 160 2.25 -10.36 -1.50
N VAL A 161 1.89 -10.64 -2.74
CA VAL A 161 1.51 -11.99 -3.17
C VAL A 161 2.71 -12.94 -3.06
N THR A 162 2.52 -14.06 -2.39
CA THR A 162 3.56 -15.08 -2.18
C THR A 162 3.27 -16.36 -2.94
N ASN A 163 1.99 -16.68 -3.17
CA ASN A 163 1.56 -17.86 -3.88
C ASN A 163 0.22 -17.63 -4.58
N ASN A 164 0.14 -17.94 -5.86
CA ASN A 164 -1.09 -17.86 -6.68
C ASN A 164 -1.51 -19.24 -7.26
N LYS A 165 -0.88 -20.31 -6.81
CA LYS A 165 -1.24 -21.67 -7.21
C LYS A 165 -2.19 -22.28 -6.18
N ASP A 166 -3.47 -21.90 -6.25
CA ASP A 166 -4.52 -22.41 -5.36
C ASP A 166 -4.76 -23.92 -5.58
N PRO A 167 -4.60 -24.76 -4.54
CA PRO A 167 -4.79 -26.20 -4.67
C PRO A 167 -6.23 -26.62 -4.99
N GLU A 168 -7.22 -25.79 -4.63
CA GLU A 168 -8.64 -26.01 -4.91
C GLU A 168 -9.08 -25.49 -6.28
N GLY A 169 -8.21 -24.71 -6.96
CA GLY A 169 -8.51 -24.15 -8.27
C GLY A 169 -9.59 -23.05 -8.26
N TRP A 170 -9.78 -22.37 -7.15
CA TRP A 170 -10.80 -21.29 -7.01
C TRP A 170 -10.28 -19.89 -7.31
N GLY A 171 -9.02 -19.78 -7.74
CA GLY A 171 -8.39 -18.50 -8.07
C GLY A 171 -8.04 -17.65 -6.83
N ARG A 172 -7.74 -18.29 -5.70
CA ARG A 172 -7.27 -17.64 -4.50
C ARG A 172 -5.75 -17.45 -4.54
N VAL A 173 -5.27 -16.50 -3.75
CA VAL A 173 -3.83 -16.25 -3.59
C VAL A 173 -3.46 -16.21 -2.10
N LYS A 174 -2.18 -16.43 -1.80
CA LYS A 174 -1.63 -16.15 -0.47
C LYS A 174 -0.83 -14.86 -0.53
N VAL A 175 -0.86 -14.12 0.57
CA VAL A 175 -0.12 -12.86 0.72
C VAL A 175 0.63 -12.84 2.05
N LYS A 176 1.72 -12.11 2.10
CA LYS A 176 2.34 -11.70 3.35
C LYS A 176 2.01 -10.23 3.62
N PHE A 177 1.92 -9.87 4.88
CA PHE A 177 1.66 -8.51 5.33
C PHE A 177 2.93 -7.93 5.93
N PRO A 178 3.76 -7.18 5.17
CA PRO A 178 5.08 -6.73 5.62
C PRO A 178 5.04 -5.90 6.90
N THR A 179 3.95 -5.14 7.11
CA THR A 179 3.76 -4.34 8.33
C THR A 179 3.51 -5.20 9.58
N LEU A 180 2.95 -6.41 9.43
CA LEU A 180 2.68 -7.32 10.55
C LEU A 180 3.85 -8.27 10.79
N THR A 181 4.21 -9.04 9.76
CA THR A 181 5.27 -10.05 9.83
C THR A 181 5.88 -10.29 8.46
N GLU A 182 7.17 -10.62 8.43
CA GLU A 182 7.87 -11.04 7.22
C GLU A 182 7.94 -12.57 7.07
N GLU A 183 7.63 -13.32 8.14
CA GLU A 183 7.84 -14.76 8.22
C GLU A 183 6.59 -15.57 7.87
N HIS A 184 5.38 -14.98 8.00
CA HIS A 184 4.13 -15.71 7.87
C HIS A 184 3.33 -15.25 6.66
N GLU A 185 2.66 -16.21 6.03
CA GLU A 185 1.69 -15.98 4.96
C GLU A 185 0.25 -15.99 5.51
N SER A 186 -0.65 -15.33 4.79
CA SER A 186 -2.08 -15.39 5.07
C SER A 186 -2.67 -16.78 4.77
N ASN A 187 -3.91 -16.98 5.22
CA ASN A 187 -4.78 -17.98 4.60
C ASN A 187 -5.02 -17.65 3.12
N TRP A 188 -5.58 -18.60 2.36
CA TRP A 188 -5.96 -18.38 0.97
C TRP A 188 -7.00 -17.26 0.86
N ALA A 189 -6.59 -16.15 0.25
CA ALA A 189 -7.40 -14.96 0.03
C ALA A 189 -8.19 -15.09 -1.27
N ARG A 190 -9.51 -14.80 -1.23
CA ARG A 190 -10.34 -14.73 -2.42
C ARG A 190 -10.02 -13.45 -3.18
N VAL A 191 -9.95 -13.54 -4.52
CA VAL A 191 -9.71 -12.38 -5.38
C VAL A 191 -11.05 -11.84 -5.88
N VAL A 192 -11.28 -10.54 -5.67
CA VAL A 192 -12.45 -9.83 -6.21
C VAL A 192 -12.24 -9.61 -7.70
N ALA A 193 -13.17 -10.08 -8.53
CA ALA A 193 -13.12 -9.89 -9.97
C ALA A 193 -14.46 -9.39 -10.52
N LEU A 194 -14.40 -8.51 -11.51
CA LEU A 194 -15.59 -7.95 -12.15
C LEU A 194 -16.42 -9.05 -12.83
N GLY A 195 -17.70 -9.15 -12.49
CA GLY A 195 -18.63 -10.10 -13.08
C GLY A 195 -18.35 -11.57 -12.74
N ALA A 196 -17.56 -11.84 -11.71
CA ALA A 196 -17.22 -13.19 -11.26
C ALA A 196 -18.47 -14.02 -10.97
N ALA A 197 -18.69 -15.11 -11.72
CA ALA A 197 -19.75 -16.08 -11.54
C ALA A 197 -19.35 -17.42 -12.22
N LYS A 198 -20.31 -18.36 -12.33
CA LYS A 198 -20.04 -19.66 -12.94
C LYS A 198 -19.53 -19.49 -14.39
N GLN A 199 -18.26 -19.86 -14.61
CA GLN A 199 -17.58 -19.82 -15.91
C GLN A 199 -17.59 -18.45 -16.62
N ARG A 200 -17.60 -17.35 -15.87
CA ARG A 200 -17.54 -15.99 -16.38
C ARG A 200 -16.91 -15.02 -15.40
N GLY A 201 -16.40 -13.90 -15.91
CA GLY A 201 -15.79 -12.82 -15.16
C GLY A 201 -14.57 -12.26 -15.89
N PHE A 202 -14.02 -11.18 -15.39
CA PHE A 202 -12.74 -10.66 -15.82
C PHE A 202 -11.64 -11.30 -14.97
N ASP A 203 -10.99 -12.33 -15.53
CA ASP A 203 -9.96 -13.10 -14.85
C ASP A 203 -8.60 -12.41 -15.01
N CYS A 204 -8.15 -11.78 -13.93
CA CYS A 204 -6.86 -11.10 -13.85
C CYS A 204 -6.25 -11.37 -12.46
N LEU A 205 -5.77 -12.61 -12.27
CA LEU A 205 -5.14 -13.00 -11.03
C LEU A 205 -3.81 -12.26 -10.84
N PRO A 206 -3.51 -11.79 -9.60
CA PRO A 206 -2.22 -11.19 -9.31
C PRO A 206 -1.09 -12.24 -9.38
N GLU A 207 0.08 -11.77 -9.79
CA GLU A 207 1.30 -12.59 -9.86
C GLU A 207 2.08 -12.54 -8.53
N VAL A 208 2.97 -13.49 -8.32
CA VAL A 208 3.85 -13.50 -7.14
C VAL A 208 4.73 -12.24 -7.16
N ASN A 209 4.86 -11.58 -6.00
CA ASN A 209 5.47 -10.29 -5.75
C ASN A 209 4.62 -9.06 -6.14
N ASP A 210 3.42 -9.23 -6.67
CA ASP A 210 2.52 -8.09 -6.84
C ASP A 210 2.12 -7.51 -5.48
N GLU A 211 2.01 -6.18 -5.43
CA GLU A 211 1.47 -5.45 -4.29
C GLU A 211 -0.05 -5.33 -4.44
N VAL A 212 -0.78 -5.74 -3.42
CA VAL A 212 -2.24 -5.81 -3.44
C VAL A 212 -2.86 -5.16 -2.20
N LEU A 213 -4.04 -4.58 -2.38
CA LEU A 213 -4.86 -4.11 -1.26
C LEU A 213 -5.75 -5.25 -0.76
N VAL A 214 -5.69 -5.51 0.54
CA VAL A 214 -6.39 -6.61 1.20
C VAL A 214 -7.39 -6.08 2.21
N GLY A 215 -8.64 -6.52 2.10
CA GLY A 215 -9.69 -6.35 3.09
C GLY A 215 -9.98 -7.67 3.82
N PHE A 216 -10.81 -7.60 4.87
CA PHE A 216 -11.07 -8.77 5.73
C PHE A 216 -12.56 -8.90 6.03
N GLU A 217 -13.10 -10.10 5.87
CA GLU A 217 -14.50 -10.38 6.16
C GLU A 217 -14.79 -10.22 7.65
N HIS A 218 -15.69 -9.30 7.99
CA HIS A 218 -16.03 -8.92 9.36
C HIS A 218 -14.84 -8.56 10.27
N GLY A 219 -13.74 -8.08 9.67
CA GLY A 219 -12.52 -7.73 10.41
C GLY A 219 -11.65 -8.92 10.83
N ASP A 220 -11.95 -10.13 10.36
CA ASP A 220 -11.19 -11.33 10.68
C ASP A 220 -9.98 -11.46 9.75
N ILE A 221 -8.76 -11.30 10.28
CA ILE A 221 -7.50 -11.40 9.53
C ILE A 221 -7.31 -12.77 8.87
N HIS A 222 -7.98 -13.81 9.35
CA HIS A 222 -7.92 -15.14 8.76
C HIS A 222 -8.81 -15.32 7.52
N ARG A 223 -9.64 -14.31 7.20
CA ARG A 223 -10.56 -14.31 6.06
C ARG A 223 -10.27 -13.16 5.10
N PRO A 224 -9.08 -13.14 4.45
CA PRO A 224 -8.67 -12.06 3.58
C PRO A 224 -9.36 -12.09 2.22
N TYR A 225 -9.55 -10.90 1.64
CA TYR A 225 -10.01 -10.67 0.27
C TYR A 225 -9.05 -9.72 -0.44
N ILE A 226 -8.59 -10.08 -1.62
CA ILE A 226 -7.82 -9.19 -2.48
C ILE A 226 -8.79 -8.28 -3.23
N LEU A 227 -8.70 -6.99 -3.00
CA LEU A 227 -9.53 -5.97 -3.65
C LEU A 227 -8.97 -5.55 -5.00
N GLY A 228 -7.67 -5.62 -5.19
CA GLY A 228 -6.97 -5.32 -6.43
C GLY A 228 -5.49 -5.09 -6.23
N GLY A 229 -4.76 -5.01 -7.33
CA GLY A 229 -3.36 -4.59 -7.36
C GLY A 229 -3.22 -3.09 -7.14
N VAL A 230 -2.11 -2.64 -6.60
CA VAL A 230 -1.77 -1.22 -6.44
C VAL A 230 -0.42 -0.94 -7.09
N TRP A 231 -0.37 0.11 -7.89
CA TRP A 231 0.90 0.60 -8.42
C TRP A 231 1.70 1.31 -7.33
N ASN A 232 2.99 1.26 -7.46
CA ASN A 232 3.93 1.79 -6.48
C ASN A 232 5.16 2.39 -7.18
N GLY A 233 6.18 2.81 -6.44
CA GLY A 233 7.39 3.40 -7.01
C GLY A 233 8.31 2.43 -7.75
N LYS A 234 7.99 1.12 -7.77
CA LYS A 234 8.71 0.08 -8.51
C LYS A 234 7.86 -0.51 -9.62
N ASP A 235 6.57 -0.73 -9.35
CA ASP A 235 5.60 -1.30 -10.26
C ASP A 235 4.74 -0.16 -10.82
N ASN A 236 5.19 0.42 -11.94
CA ASN A 236 4.56 1.58 -12.56
C ASN A 236 3.29 1.19 -13.34
N PRO A 237 2.36 2.15 -13.58
CA PRO A 237 1.28 1.98 -14.53
C PRO A 237 1.80 1.59 -15.92
N PRO A 238 0.97 0.93 -16.77
CA PRO A 238 1.37 0.48 -18.10
C PRO A 238 1.84 1.60 -19.04
N GLU A 239 1.39 2.83 -18.82
CA GLU A 239 1.73 4.01 -19.60
C GLU A 239 2.17 5.16 -18.68
N ALA A 240 3.06 6.03 -19.17
CA ALA A 240 3.46 7.22 -18.45
C ALA A 240 2.25 8.15 -18.19
N ILE A 241 2.17 8.73 -17.01
CA ILE A 241 1.04 9.61 -16.63
C ILE A 241 0.93 10.82 -17.56
N ASP A 242 2.05 11.40 -17.99
CA ASP A 242 2.09 12.52 -18.91
C ASP A 242 1.51 12.18 -20.30
N ASP A 243 1.50 10.90 -20.68
CA ASP A 243 0.85 10.40 -21.89
C ASP A 243 -0.58 9.98 -21.65
N THR A 244 -0.90 9.52 -20.45
CA THR A 244 -2.22 9.03 -20.07
C THR A 244 -3.21 10.17 -19.78
N VAL A 245 -2.74 11.28 -19.18
CA VAL A 245 -3.59 12.38 -18.76
C VAL A 245 -3.21 13.66 -19.52
N THR A 246 -4.20 14.33 -20.11
CA THR A 246 -4.05 15.62 -20.79
C THR A 246 -5.12 16.58 -20.29
N GLY A 247 -4.72 17.71 -19.72
CA GLY A 247 -5.67 18.73 -19.22
C GLY A 247 -6.70 18.20 -18.20
N GLY A 248 -6.31 17.25 -17.35
CA GLY A 248 -7.18 16.61 -16.36
C GLY A 248 -8.10 15.52 -16.93
N LYS A 249 -8.01 15.22 -18.21
CA LYS A 249 -8.78 14.15 -18.87
C LYS A 249 -7.90 12.93 -19.13
N VAL A 250 -8.46 11.74 -18.96
CA VAL A 250 -7.77 10.48 -19.26
C VAL A 250 -7.83 10.24 -20.77
N ARG A 251 -6.68 10.33 -21.42
CA ARG A 251 -6.50 10.12 -22.86
C ARG A 251 -6.32 8.66 -23.23
N LEU A 252 -5.61 7.88 -22.41
CA LEU A 252 -5.34 6.46 -22.64
C LEU A 252 -5.98 5.60 -21.57
N ARG A 253 -6.66 4.52 -21.98
CA ARG A 253 -7.07 3.42 -21.11
C ARG A 253 -6.47 2.14 -21.67
N THR A 254 -5.59 1.51 -20.89
CA THR A 254 -4.77 0.40 -21.37
C THR A 254 -4.95 -0.83 -20.51
N ILE A 255 -5.22 -1.96 -21.15
CA ILE A 255 -5.05 -3.29 -20.55
C ILE A 255 -3.76 -3.85 -21.15
N LYS A 256 -2.79 -4.20 -20.28
CA LYS A 256 -1.49 -4.69 -20.70
C LYS A 256 -1.12 -5.94 -19.89
N THR A 257 -0.73 -6.97 -20.59
CA THR A 257 -0.25 -8.21 -19.95
C THR A 257 1.22 -8.10 -19.57
N ARG A 258 1.69 -9.00 -18.70
CA ARG A 258 3.09 -9.06 -18.28
C ARG A 258 4.07 -9.16 -19.45
N THR A 259 3.72 -9.88 -20.50
CA THR A 259 4.55 -10.03 -21.70
C THR A 259 4.45 -8.87 -22.68
N GLY A 260 3.51 -7.92 -22.46
CA GLY A 260 3.39 -6.70 -23.27
C GLY A 260 2.25 -6.72 -24.30
N HIS A 261 1.40 -7.76 -24.35
CA HIS A 261 0.18 -7.70 -25.20
C HIS A 261 -0.73 -6.59 -24.67
N THR A 262 -1.25 -5.75 -25.58
CA THR A 262 -1.93 -4.50 -25.22
C THR A 262 -3.29 -4.40 -25.91
N LEU A 263 -4.31 -3.99 -25.15
CA LEU A 263 -5.56 -3.42 -25.65
C LEU A 263 -5.67 -1.99 -25.14
N GLN A 264 -5.77 -1.01 -26.05
CA GLN A 264 -5.72 0.40 -25.69
C GLN A 264 -6.85 1.18 -26.36
N PHE A 265 -7.57 1.97 -25.57
CA PHE A 265 -8.52 2.98 -26.01
C PHE A 265 -7.82 4.34 -25.96
N ILE A 266 -7.83 5.04 -27.10
CA ILE A 266 -7.15 6.32 -27.30
C ILE A 266 -8.23 7.38 -27.56
N GLU A 267 -8.42 8.31 -26.62
CA GLU A 267 -9.51 9.30 -26.69
C GLU A 267 -9.12 10.57 -27.48
N GLU A 268 -7.81 10.88 -27.52
CA GLU A 268 -7.30 12.10 -28.16
C GLU A 268 -5.97 11.83 -28.86
N ASP A 269 -5.76 12.54 -29.99
CA ASP A 269 -4.49 12.51 -30.72
C ASP A 269 -3.35 13.11 -29.91
N LYS A 270 -2.17 12.47 -29.95
CA LYS A 270 -0.91 13.02 -29.43
C LYS A 270 0.25 12.41 -30.19
N GLY A 271 0.95 13.24 -30.98
CA GLY A 271 2.03 12.76 -31.84
C GLY A 271 1.56 11.71 -32.84
N SER A 272 2.20 10.55 -32.86
CA SER A 272 1.83 9.41 -33.71
C SER A 272 0.63 8.61 -33.19
N SER A 273 0.27 8.77 -31.92
CA SER A 273 -0.86 8.10 -31.30
C SER A 273 -2.16 8.80 -31.70
N LYS A 274 -2.97 8.15 -32.53
CA LYS A 274 -4.24 8.67 -33.04
C LYS A 274 -5.42 8.11 -32.28
N LYS A 275 -6.50 8.89 -32.20
CA LYS A 275 -7.76 8.49 -31.56
C LYS A 275 -8.28 7.20 -32.19
N GLY A 276 -8.75 6.26 -31.33
CA GLY A 276 -9.29 4.99 -31.78
C GLY A 276 -9.03 3.85 -30.80
N ILE A 277 -9.11 2.61 -31.29
CA ILE A 277 -8.87 1.39 -30.51
C ILE A 277 -7.71 0.62 -31.14
N ARG A 278 -6.72 0.27 -30.31
CA ARG A 278 -5.52 -0.47 -30.74
C ARG A 278 -5.37 -1.77 -29.96
N ILE A 279 -5.19 -2.85 -30.70
CA ILE A 279 -4.76 -4.15 -30.16
C ILE A 279 -3.39 -4.45 -30.73
N GLU A 280 -2.43 -4.78 -29.86
CA GLU A 280 -1.06 -5.07 -30.30
C GLU A 280 -0.49 -6.24 -29.50
N THR A 281 0.17 -7.15 -30.19
CA THR A 281 0.91 -8.24 -29.57
C THR A 281 2.38 -7.88 -29.44
N THR A 282 3.09 -8.52 -28.51
CA THR A 282 4.54 -8.34 -28.32
C THR A 282 5.35 -8.66 -29.60
N ALA A 283 4.84 -9.56 -30.43
CA ALA A 283 5.45 -9.90 -31.72
C ALA A 283 5.22 -8.84 -32.82
N GLY A 284 4.46 -7.77 -32.56
CA GLY A 284 4.20 -6.69 -33.49
C GLY A 284 3.00 -6.89 -34.43
N HIS A 285 2.14 -7.89 -34.15
CA HIS A 285 0.84 -7.97 -34.86
C HIS A 285 -0.10 -6.91 -34.30
N LYS A 286 -0.86 -6.22 -35.19
CA LYS A 286 -1.70 -5.08 -34.85
C LYS A 286 -3.09 -5.18 -35.44
N ILE A 287 -4.08 -4.70 -34.69
CA ILE A 287 -5.39 -4.30 -35.20
C ILE A 287 -5.61 -2.87 -34.71
N TYR A 288 -5.87 -1.95 -35.64
CA TYR A 288 -6.09 -0.55 -35.31
C TYR A 288 -7.34 0.00 -35.97
N LEU A 289 -8.31 0.43 -35.19
CA LEU A 289 -9.47 1.18 -35.60
C LEU A 289 -9.15 2.65 -35.36
N ASN A 290 -8.80 3.38 -36.42
CA ASN A 290 -8.27 4.75 -36.33
C ASN A 290 -9.35 5.75 -36.76
N ASP A 291 -9.95 6.40 -35.76
CA ASP A 291 -11.02 7.38 -35.99
C ASP A 291 -10.50 8.68 -36.64
N SER A 292 -9.29 9.10 -36.24
CA SER A 292 -8.68 10.34 -36.72
C SER A 292 -8.36 10.28 -38.20
N ASP A 293 -7.81 9.18 -38.70
CA ASP A 293 -7.45 8.99 -40.09
C ASP A 293 -8.54 8.25 -40.88
N LYS A 294 -9.64 7.83 -40.19
CA LYS A 294 -10.76 7.12 -40.78
C LYS A 294 -10.35 5.86 -41.54
N ASN A 295 -9.56 5.02 -40.85
CA ASN A 295 -9.15 3.74 -41.41
C ASN A 295 -9.18 2.62 -40.37
N ILE A 296 -9.27 1.40 -40.87
CA ILE A 296 -9.08 0.18 -40.12
C ILE A 296 -7.88 -0.55 -40.71
N GLU A 297 -6.93 -0.96 -39.88
CA GLU A 297 -5.72 -1.64 -40.31
C GLU A 297 -5.48 -2.91 -39.49
N ILE A 298 -5.26 -4.01 -40.20
CA ILE A 298 -4.78 -5.27 -39.60
C ILE A 298 -3.43 -5.55 -40.22
N GLU A 299 -2.40 -5.64 -39.39
CA GLU A 299 -1.01 -5.82 -39.82
C GLU A 299 -0.34 -6.94 -39.04
N THR A 300 0.41 -7.78 -39.72
CA THR A 300 1.30 -8.75 -39.08
C THR A 300 2.72 -8.19 -38.99
N SER A 301 3.54 -8.70 -38.07
CA SER A 301 4.96 -8.32 -37.95
C SER A 301 5.78 -8.59 -39.24
N GLY A 302 5.32 -9.51 -40.10
CA GLY A 302 5.92 -9.81 -41.41
C GLY A 302 5.48 -8.87 -42.53
N GLY A 303 4.64 -7.85 -42.25
CA GLY A 303 4.18 -6.85 -43.21
C GLY A 303 3.02 -7.26 -44.11
N HIS A 304 2.36 -8.39 -43.84
CA HIS A 304 1.06 -8.69 -44.44
C HIS A 304 0.01 -7.74 -43.86
N SER A 305 -0.85 -7.12 -44.68
CA SER A 305 -1.82 -6.18 -44.16
C SER A 305 -3.14 -6.19 -44.90
N ILE A 306 -4.21 -5.82 -44.20
CA ILE A 306 -5.52 -5.43 -44.73
C ILE A 306 -5.77 -4.04 -44.21
N LYS A 307 -5.99 -3.07 -45.13
CA LYS A 307 -6.31 -1.69 -44.81
C LYS A 307 -7.58 -1.27 -45.54
N MET A 308 -8.53 -0.77 -44.76
CA MET A 308 -9.76 -0.11 -45.25
C MET A 308 -9.60 1.39 -44.95
N ASP A 309 -9.58 2.22 -45.97
CA ASP A 309 -9.32 3.67 -45.89
C ASP A 309 -10.51 4.43 -46.49
N ASP A 310 -11.31 5.06 -45.62
CA ASP A 310 -12.48 5.83 -46.03
C ASP A 310 -12.11 7.14 -46.73
N ARG A 311 -10.98 7.78 -46.34
CA ARG A 311 -10.52 9.01 -47.00
C ARG A 311 -10.05 8.72 -48.42
N GLY A 312 -9.25 7.64 -48.54
CA GLY A 312 -8.76 7.18 -49.83
C GLY A 312 -9.80 6.38 -50.62
N ARG A 313 -10.97 6.09 -50.06
CA ARG A 313 -12.02 5.24 -50.65
C ARG A 313 -11.43 3.94 -51.19
N SER A 314 -10.59 3.28 -50.41
CA SER A 314 -9.87 2.10 -50.88
C SER A 314 -9.81 0.99 -49.84
N ILE A 315 -9.76 -0.24 -50.33
CA ILE A 315 -9.44 -1.43 -49.53
C ILE A 315 -8.18 -2.03 -50.16
N ALA A 316 -7.13 -2.16 -49.39
CA ALA A 316 -5.89 -2.77 -49.81
C ALA A 316 -5.61 -4.05 -49.01
N VAL A 317 -5.38 -5.13 -49.73
CA VAL A 317 -4.89 -6.40 -49.15
C VAL A 317 -3.48 -6.65 -49.68
N LYS A 318 -2.51 -6.73 -48.79
CA LYS A 318 -1.10 -6.89 -49.14
C LYS A 318 -0.52 -8.14 -48.52
N SER A 319 0.16 -8.95 -49.31
CA SER A 319 1.01 -10.04 -48.86
C SER A 319 2.44 -9.78 -49.28
N THR A 320 3.40 -10.05 -48.35
CA THR A 320 4.86 -10.03 -48.61
C THR A 320 5.36 -11.34 -49.19
N GLY A 321 4.52 -12.35 -49.27
CA GLY A 321 4.75 -13.65 -49.88
C GLY A 321 3.59 -14.09 -50.75
N ASN A 322 3.19 -15.33 -50.69
CA ASN A 322 2.09 -15.88 -51.44
C ASN A 322 0.74 -15.42 -50.91
N MET A 323 -0.24 -15.26 -51.79
CA MET A 323 -1.65 -15.03 -51.47
C MET A 323 -2.47 -16.10 -52.14
N SER A 324 -3.40 -16.72 -51.40
CA SER A 324 -4.37 -17.71 -51.91
C SER A 324 -5.78 -17.25 -51.57
N LEU A 325 -6.68 -17.33 -52.54
CA LEU A 325 -8.12 -17.16 -52.36
C LEU A 325 -8.77 -18.49 -52.76
N ASP A 326 -9.36 -19.18 -51.82
CA ASP A 326 -9.99 -20.49 -52.03
C ASP A 326 -11.42 -20.45 -51.49
N ALA A 327 -12.37 -20.91 -52.30
CA ALA A 327 -13.76 -21.02 -51.89
C ALA A 327 -14.36 -22.36 -52.34
N LYS A 328 -15.14 -22.99 -51.48
CA LYS A 328 -15.92 -24.21 -51.84
C LYS A 328 -17.08 -23.93 -52.80
N GLY A 329 -17.47 -22.68 -52.96
CA GLY A 329 -18.48 -22.18 -53.86
C GLY A 329 -17.87 -21.27 -54.92
N ASN A 330 -18.60 -20.24 -55.36
CA ASN A 330 -18.10 -19.29 -56.36
C ASN A 330 -17.22 -18.21 -55.73
N ILE A 331 -16.33 -17.65 -56.55
CA ILE A 331 -15.64 -16.40 -56.29
C ILE A 331 -16.08 -15.43 -57.43
N ASP A 332 -16.85 -14.42 -57.08
CA ASP A 332 -17.31 -13.41 -58.03
C ASP A 332 -16.45 -12.14 -57.87
N ILE A 333 -15.75 -11.73 -58.92
CA ILE A 333 -14.97 -10.51 -58.98
C ILE A 333 -15.57 -9.57 -60.02
N THR A 334 -16.23 -8.49 -59.57
CA THR A 334 -16.87 -7.51 -60.44
C THR A 334 -16.39 -6.09 -60.16
N ALA A 335 -16.30 -5.26 -61.18
CA ALA A 335 -15.96 -3.85 -61.05
C ALA A 335 -16.73 -3.05 -62.12
N THR A 336 -17.25 -1.86 -61.77
CA THR A 336 -17.82 -0.93 -62.76
C THR A 336 -16.76 -0.30 -63.66
N GLY A 337 -15.50 -0.30 -63.16
CA GLY A 337 -14.33 0.17 -63.91
C GLY A 337 -13.47 -0.99 -64.43
N LYS A 338 -12.17 -0.84 -64.37
CA LYS A 338 -11.21 -1.81 -64.92
C LYS A 338 -10.77 -2.82 -63.86
N ILE A 339 -10.79 -4.11 -64.18
CA ILE A 339 -10.12 -5.16 -63.45
C ILE A 339 -8.72 -5.35 -64.09
N LYS A 340 -7.63 -5.18 -63.32
CA LYS A 340 -6.27 -5.43 -63.75
C LYS A 340 -5.71 -6.65 -63.03
N ILE A 341 -5.34 -7.69 -63.77
CA ILE A 341 -4.66 -8.86 -63.28
C ILE A 341 -3.29 -8.86 -63.95
N GLN A 342 -2.22 -8.93 -63.18
CA GLN A 342 -0.85 -8.90 -63.69
C GLN A 342 0.04 -9.93 -62.98
N GLY A 343 0.73 -10.74 -63.69
CA GLY A 343 1.67 -11.74 -63.19
C GLY A 343 2.61 -12.18 -64.33
N ALA A 344 3.71 -12.81 -64.01
CA ALA A 344 4.62 -13.40 -65.01
C ALA A 344 3.93 -14.53 -65.81
N MET A 345 3.01 -15.24 -65.18
CA MET A 345 2.15 -16.24 -65.81
C MET A 345 0.74 -16.12 -65.21
N ILE A 346 -0.30 -16.22 -66.02
CA ILE A 346 -1.70 -16.25 -65.64
C ILE A 346 -2.29 -17.52 -66.25
N ASN A 347 -2.71 -18.46 -65.40
CA ASN A 347 -3.42 -19.68 -65.86
C ASN A 347 -4.91 -19.49 -65.64
N LEU A 348 -5.71 -19.63 -66.66
CA LEU A 348 -7.18 -19.63 -66.64
C LEU A 348 -7.63 -20.98 -67.21
N ASN A 349 -8.32 -21.75 -66.40
CA ASN A 349 -8.88 -23.04 -66.79
C ASN A 349 -10.35 -22.91 -67.20
#